data_4bf81fcd1b707acf5d1d07abe65d8822
#
_entry.id   4bf81fcd1b707acf5d1d07abe65d8822
#
_cell.length_a   1.000
_cell.length_b   1.000
_cell.length_c   1.000
_cell.angle_alpha   90.00
_cell.angle_beta   90.00
_cell.angle_gamma   90.00
#
_symmetry.space_group_name_H-M   'P 1'
#
loop_
_entity.id
_entity.type
_entity.pdbx_description
1 polymer ?
#
loop_
_entity_poly.entity_id
_entity_poly.type
_entity_poly.pdbx_seq_one_letter_code
_entity_poly.pdbx_strand_id
1 'polypeptide(L)'
;MNHLFRMLISALLLLPGIFNLSAQLPEEELLWPDGIPGNPLEYKEEKLTVNEFRESSLSQSNRVFSCVSVPTYIIHKPAKGTANGVAMVICPGGGFRDVWIDREGNDMALWLAGHGITSLVLKYRTFNSDAEGLKISRDEYNNHVYADARKAIYVLRSRAKELGIDENKIGIGGFSAGGSLSIITALSLFEKSLPAYAKFGQINTNPDFVGLFYPGLNQGFLKVLKEKNTFPPVFIMNGGEDNVTPPENCIQLYNVLKEKKLSVELHIYSKGSHGFDSGIGRGYAVSTWRDSFIAWLKDGGFIKDEQ
;
A
#
# COMPACT_ATOMS: atom_id res chain seq x y z
N MET A 1 -26.11 43.80 -65.41
CA MET A 1 -25.84 42.36 -65.55
C MET A 1 -24.71 42.03 -64.58
N ASN A 2 -25.04 41.72 -63.31
CA ASN A 2 -24.07 41.54 -62.28
C ASN A 2 -24.16 40.09 -61.71
N HIS A 3 -23.10 39.35 -61.96
CA HIS A 3 -22.94 38.02 -61.37
C HIS A 3 -22.38 38.10 -59.90
N LEU A 4 -23.19 37.81 -58.90
CA LEU A 4 -22.76 37.62 -57.54
C LEU A 4 -22.25 36.20 -57.37
N PHE A 5 -20.95 36.05 -57.10
CA PHE A 5 -20.28 34.82 -56.64
C PHE A 5 -20.56 34.66 -55.15
N ARG A 6 -21.32 33.62 -54.77
CA ARG A 6 -21.48 33.21 -53.36
C ARG A 6 -20.36 32.24 -53.02
N MET A 7 -19.39 32.66 -52.22
CA MET A 7 -18.44 31.79 -51.54
C MET A 7 -19.13 31.11 -50.35
N LEU A 8 -19.28 29.79 -50.41
CA LEU A 8 -19.64 28.95 -49.27
C LEU A 8 -18.37 28.66 -48.49
N ILE A 9 -18.23 29.24 -47.29
CA ILE A 9 -17.19 28.88 -46.32
C ILE A 9 -17.74 27.72 -45.52
N SER A 10 -17.24 26.50 -45.80
CA SER A 10 -17.49 25.34 -44.96
C SER A 10 -16.63 25.43 -43.69
N ALA A 11 -17.22 25.83 -42.58
CA ALA A 11 -16.58 25.76 -41.28
C ALA A 11 -16.50 24.30 -40.85
N LEU A 12 -15.32 23.70 -40.92
CA LEU A 12 -15.00 22.38 -40.35
C LEU A 12 -14.93 22.54 -38.82
N LEU A 13 -15.98 22.19 -38.11
CA LEU A 13 -15.99 22.07 -36.65
C LEU A 13 -15.10 20.88 -36.27
N LEU A 14 -13.86 21.16 -35.89
CA LEU A 14 -13.00 20.23 -35.18
C LEU A 14 -13.60 20.06 -33.77
N LEU A 15 -14.36 18.99 -33.56
CA LEU A 15 -14.70 18.52 -32.22
C LEU A 15 -13.40 18.09 -31.52
N PRO A 16 -13.08 18.65 -30.34
CA PRO A 16 -11.98 18.13 -29.58
C PRO A 16 -12.33 16.70 -29.18
N GLY A 17 -11.62 15.73 -29.74
CA GLY A 17 -11.68 14.35 -29.28
C GLY A 17 -11.33 14.33 -27.81
N ILE A 18 -12.31 13.98 -26.98
CA ILE A 18 -12.06 13.64 -25.58
C ILE A 18 -11.24 12.34 -25.62
N PHE A 19 -9.93 12.47 -25.63
CA PHE A 19 -9.06 11.34 -25.32
C PHE A 19 -9.30 11.01 -23.84
N ASN A 20 -10.19 10.07 -23.57
CA ASN A 20 -10.20 9.35 -22.32
C ASN A 20 -8.89 8.57 -22.22
N LEU A 21 -7.83 9.24 -21.72
CA LEU A 21 -6.61 8.57 -21.31
C LEU A 21 -6.94 7.90 -19.96
N SER A 22 -7.65 6.77 -19.99
CA SER A 22 -7.66 5.89 -18.83
C SER A 22 -6.20 5.44 -18.67
N ALA A 23 -5.55 5.91 -17.62
CA ALA A 23 -4.19 5.48 -17.30
C ALA A 23 -4.25 3.95 -17.09
N GLN A 24 -3.78 3.20 -18.10
CA GLN A 24 -3.67 1.75 -17.97
C GLN A 24 -2.75 1.46 -16.79
N LEU A 25 -3.22 0.67 -15.83
CA LEU A 25 -2.38 0.26 -14.71
C LEU A 25 -1.14 -0.48 -15.24
N PRO A 26 0.03 -0.31 -14.58
CA PRO A 26 1.23 -1.04 -14.94
C PRO A 26 1.01 -2.56 -14.87
N GLU A 27 1.89 -3.30 -15.52
CA GLU A 27 1.85 -4.77 -15.53
C GLU A 27 2.03 -5.35 -14.13
N GLU A 28 1.28 -6.41 -13.85
CA GLU A 28 1.37 -7.20 -12.62
C GLU A 28 2.49 -8.22 -12.75
N GLU A 29 3.47 -8.19 -11.82
CA GLU A 29 4.63 -9.07 -11.80
C GLU A 29 4.51 -10.13 -10.69
N LEU A 30 5.04 -11.34 -10.91
CA LEU A 30 5.12 -12.38 -9.88
C LEU A 30 6.08 -11.98 -8.75
N LEU A 31 5.63 -12.03 -7.49
CA LEU A 31 6.50 -11.74 -6.35
C LEU A 31 7.61 -12.79 -6.20
N TRP A 32 7.32 -14.04 -6.54
CA TRP A 32 8.23 -15.17 -6.52
C TRP A 32 8.31 -15.78 -7.94
N PRO A 33 9.15 -15.23 -8.83
CA PRO A 33 9.18 -15.63 -10.26
C PRO A 33 9.59 -17.08 -10.45
N ASP A 34 10.41 -17.63 -9.55
CA ASP A 34 10.83 -19.05 -9.59
C ASP A 34 9.82 -19.99 -8.91
N GLY A 35 8.67 -19.46 -8.53
CA GLY A 35 7.65 -20.16 -7.76
C GLY A 35 7.99 -20.26 -6.26
N ILE A 36 7.06 -20.83 -5.50
CA ILE A 36 7.23 -21.09 -4.06
C ILE A 36 7.28 -22.60 -3.86
N PRO A 37 8.46 -23.18 -3.55
CA PRO A 37 8.56 -24.61 -3.31
C PRO A 37 7.63 -25.06 -2.18
N GLY A 38 6.77 -26.04 -2.49
CA GLY A 38 5.82 -26.59 -1.51
C GLY A 38 4.81 -25.55 -1.02
N ASN A 39 4.32 -24.66 -1.89
CA ASN A 39 3.34 -23.64 -1.51
C ASN A 39 2.13 -24.27 -0.79
N PRO A 40 1.92 -23.99 0.50
CA PRO A 40 0.85 -24.60 1.27
C PRO A 40 -0.52 -23.96 1.07
N LEU A 41 -0.57 -22.83 0.33
CA LEU A 41 -1.79 -22.07 0.02
C LEU A 41 -2.22 -22.30 -1.44
N GLU A 42 -2.32 -23.57 -1.83
CA GLU A 42 -2.76 -23.93 -3.17
C GLU A 42 -4.29 -23.98 -3.23
N TYR A 43 -4.92 -22.80 -3.24
CA TYR A 43 -6.35 -22.73 -3.52
C TYR A 43 -6.65 -23.22 -4.94
N LYS A 44 -7.82 -23.83 -5.10
CA LYS A 44 -8.26 -24.34 -6.40
C LYS A 44 -8.44 -23.21 -7.42
N GLU A 45 -8.84 -22.03 -6.96
CA GLU A 45 -9.08 -20.86 -7.80
C GLU A 45 -8.91 -19.56 -6.98
N GLU A 46 -8.19 -18.60 -7.53
CA GLU A 46 -8.20 -17.20 -7.06
C GLU A 46 -9.53 -16.55 -7.48
N LYS A 47 -10.17 -15.83 -6.57
CA LYS A 47 -11.46 -15.18 -6.83
C LYS A 47 -11.26 -13.67 -7.00
N LEU A 48 -11.83 -13.14 -8.07
CA LEU A 48 -11.88 -11.71 -8.34
C LEU A 48 -13.33 -11.22 -8.21
N THR A 49 -13.54 -10.20 -7.37
CA THR A 49 -14.75 -9.41 -7.31
C THR A 49 -14.47 -8.03 -7.86
N VAL A 50 -15.30 -7.55 -8.79
CA VAL A 50 -15.22 -6.19 -9.32
C VAL A 50 -16.44 -5.42 -8.83
N ASN A 51 -16.21 -4.39 -8.03
CA ASN A 51 -17.25 -3.53 -7.48
C ASN A 51 -17.33 -2.22 -8.27
N GLU A 52 -18.43 -1.48 -8.08
CA GLU A 52 -18.48 -0.11 -8.56
C GLU A 52 -17.37 0.74 -7.91
N PHE A 53 -16.72 1.56 -8.71
CA PHE A 53 -15.73 2.52 -8.21
C PHE A 53 -16.35 3.92 -8.13
N ARG A 54 -15.76 4.78 -7.30
CA ARG A 54 -16.18 6.17 -7.18
C ARG A 54 -15.55 7.01 -8.29
N GLU A 55 -16.22 8.09 -8.69
CA GLU A 55 -15.66 9.06 -9.63
C GLU A 55 -14.30 9.63 -9.16
N SER A 56 -14.07 9.68 -7.84
CA SER A 56 -12.82 10.12 -7.24
C SER A 56 -11.71 9.07 -7.22
N SER A 57 -11.96 7.84 -7.68
CA SER A 57 -10.93 6.79 -7.79
C SER A 57 -9.92 7.15 -8.88
N LEU A 58 -8.64 7.16 -8.52
CA LEU A 58 -7.55 7.46 -9.45
C LEU A 58 -7.28 6.30 -10.40
N SER A 59 -7.44 5.07 -9.93
CA SER A 59 -7.28 3.85 -10.74
C SER A 59 -8.50 3.55 -11.62
N GLN A 60 -9.62 4.22 -11.39
CA GLN A 60 -10.90 3.96 -12.07
C GLN A 60 -11.28 2.47 -12.03
N SER A 61 -10.97 1.80 -10.92
CA SER A 61 -11.19 0.39 -10.70
C SER A 61 -11.51 0.11 -9.23
N ASN A 62 -12.16 -1.02 -8.93
CA ASN A 62 -12.45 -1.44 -7.56
C ASN A 62 -12.47 -2.97 -7.48
N ARG A 63 -11.30 -3.55 -7.72
CA ARG A 63 -11.08 -5.00 -7.69
C ARG A 63 -10.71 -5.44 -6.27
N VAL A 64 -11.24 -6.60 -5.92
CA VAL A 64 -10.95 -7.29 -4.66
C VAL A 64 -10.60 -8.74 -4.97
N PHE A 65 -9.43 -9.18 -4.53
CA PHE A 65 -8.98 -10.56 -4.69
C PHE A 65 -9.14 -11.34 -3.39
N SER A 66 -9.57 -12.58 -3.48
CA SER A 66 -9.55 -13.54 -2.38
C SER A 66 -9.02 -14.91 -2.84
N CYS A 67 -8.71 -15.78 -1.91
CA CYS A 67 -8.05 -17.06 -2.20
C CYS A 67 -6.76 -16.87 -3.02
N VAL A 68 -5.96 -15.87 -2.66
CA VAL A 68 -4.68 -15.60 -3.30
C VAL A 68 -3.65 -16.60 -2.81
N SER A 69 -3.18 -17.49 -3.70
CA SER A 69 -2.07 -18.43 -3.44
C SER A 69 -0.79 -18.03 -4.14
N VAL A 70 -0.89 -17.25 -5.22
CA VAL A 70 0.24 -16.73 -5.99
C VAL A 70 0.33 -15.22 -5.77
N PRO A 71 1.24 -14.75 -4.89
CA PRO A 71 1.38 -13.32 -4.64
C PRO A 71 2.05 -12.62 -5.81
N THR A 72 1.56 -11.42 -6.12
CA THR A 72 2.02 -10.57 -7.20
C THR A 72 2.18 -9.14 -6.72
N TYR A 73 2.74 -8.26 -7.55
CA TYR A 73 2.83 -6.85 -7.26
C TYR A 73 2.73 -5.99 -8.52
N ILE A 74 2.39 -4.73 -8.32
CA ILE A 74 2.38 -3.70 -9.36
C ILE A 74 3.28 -2.55 -8.91
N ILE A 75 4.22 -2.10 -9.76
CA ILE A 75 5.06 -0.92 -9.47
C ILE A 75 4.50 0.31 -10.19
N HIS A 76 4.13 1.31 -9.39
CA HIS A 76 3.77 2.64 -9.86
C HIS A 76 4.98 3.57 -9.73
N LYS A 77 5.38 4.19 -10.85
CA LYS A 77 6.52 5.10 -10.90
C LYS A 77 6.03 6.54 -11.06
N PRO A 78 6.72 7.52 -10.48
CA PRO A 78 6.51 8.92 -10.79
C PRO A 78 6.73 9.23 -12.28
N ALA A 79 6.21 10.33 -12.76
CA ALA A 79 6.52 10.81 -14.09
C ALA A 79 8.04 11.00 -14.26
N LYS A 80 8.54 10.87 -15.50
CA LYS A 80 9.98 10.99 -15.76
C LYS A 80 10.53 12.33 -15.25
N GLY A 81 11.53 12.27 -14.40
CA GLY A 81 12.20 13.45 -13.85
C GLY A 81 11.56 14.03 -12.58
N THR A 82 10.48 13.44 -12.06
CA THR A 82 9.84 13.90 -10.81
C THR A 82 10.10 12.99 -9.60
N ALA A 83 10.85 11.89 -9.78
CA ALA A 83 11.16 10.98 -8.68
C ALA A 83 12.05 11.63 -7.62
N ASN A 84 11.67 11.51 -6.33
CA ASN A 84 12.41 12.08 -5.20
C ASN A 84 13.29 11.03 -4.47
N GLY A 85 13.36 9.81 -4.98
CA GLY A 85 14.14 8.71 -4.43
C GLY A 85 13.45 7.92 -3.32
N VAL A 86 12.29 8.37 -2.82
CA VAL A 86 11.52 7.60 -1.82
C VAL A 86 10.74 6.49 -2.49
N ALA A 87 10.66 5.33 -1.82
CA ALA A 87 9.77 4.25 -2.24
C ALA A 87 8.97 3.68 -1.07
N MET A 88 7.81 3.06 -1.39
CA MET A 88 6.93 2.47 -0.40
C MET A 88 6.28 1.18 -0.90
N VAL A 89 6.36 0.12 -0.09
CA VAL A 89 5.48 -1.05 -0.26
C VAL A 89 4.11 -0.70 0.33
N ILE A 90 3.06 -0.87 -0.46
CA ILE A 90 1.66 -0.67 -0.03
C ILE A 90 1.01 -2.04 0.15
N CYS A 91 0.54 -2.30 1.35
CA CYS A 91 -0.22 -3.49 1.72
C CYS A 91 -1.70 -3.12 1.85
N PRO A 92 -2.57 -3.50 0.90
CA PRO A 92 -4.00 -3.25 1.03
C PRO A 92 -4.62 -4.01 2.20
N GLY A 93 -5.80 -3.58 2.68
CA GLY A 93 -6.58 -4.27 3.68
C GLY A 93 -7.44 -5.39 3.10
N GLY A 94 -8.31 -5.93 3.96
CA GLY A 94 -9.23 -7.02 3.61
C GLY A 94 -9.23 -8.17 4.63
N GLY A 95 -8.82 -7.92 5.89
CA GLY A 95 -8.87 -8.89 6.98
C GLY A 95 -7.95 -10.10 6.81
N PHE A 96 -6.95 -10.01 5.95
CA PHE A 96 -6.13 -11.13 5.44
C PHE A 96 -6.92 -12.20 4.66
N ARG A 97 -8.21 -11.99 4.47
CA ARG A 97 -9.08 -12.84 3.67
C ARG A 97 -9.16 -12.35 2.23
N ASP A 98 -9.14 -11.02 2.08
CA ASP A 98 -9.26 -10.31 0.82
C ASP A 98 -8.10 -9.33 0.65
N VAL A 99 -7.88 -8.87 -0.59
CA VAL A 99 -6.97 -7.78 -0.94
C VAL A 99 -7.74 -6.74 -1.75
N TRP A 100 -7.98 -5.56 -1.16
CA TRP A 100 -8.65 -4.43 -1.80
C TRP A 100 -7.64 -3.66 -2.68
N ILE A 101 -7.21 -4.32 -3.75
CA ILE A 101 -6.03 -3.94 -4.55
C ILE A 101 -6.10 -2.53 -5.15
N ASP A 102 -7.28 -2.04 -5.49
CA ASP A 102 -7.44 -0.73 -6.12
C ASP A 102 -7.62 0.38 -5.09
N ARG A 103 -8.63 0.31 -4.22
CA ARG A 103 -8.97 1.38 -3.28
C ARG A 103 -7.88 1.64 -2.23
N GLU A 104 -7.25 0.59 -1.74
CA GLU A 104 -6.23 0.64 -0.68
C GLU A 104 -4.82 0.33 -1.22
N GLY A 105 -4.70 0.18 -2.54
CA GLY A 105 -3.45 -0.08 -3.25
C GLY A 105 -3.20 0.91 -4.37
N ASN A 106 -3.79 0.66 -5.55
CA ASN A 106 -3.50 1.43 -6.76
C ASN A 106 -3.87 2.91 -6.65
N ASP A 107 -4.99 3.27 -6.01
CA ASP A 107 -5.38 4.68 -5.80
C ASP A 107 -4.34 5.43 -4.95
N MET A 108 -3.85 4.79 -3.87
CA MET A 108 -2.78 5.36 -3.05
C MET A 108 -1.46 5.46 -3.81
N ALA A 109 -1.10 4.42 -4.57
CA ALA A 109 0.13 4.39 -5.35
C ALA A 109 0.16 5.46 -6.45
N LEU A 110 -0.95 5.67 -7.16
CA LEU A 110 -1.10 6.73 -8.16
C LEU A 110 -0.97 8.12 -7.52
N TRP A 111 -1.57 8.31 -6.34
CA TRP A 111 -1.44 9.57 -5.60
C TRP A 111 0.02 9.81 -5.16
N LEU A 112 0.70 8.81 -4.63
CA LEU A 112 2.12 8.88 -4.25
C LEU A 112 3.03 9.15 -5.45
N ALA A 113 2.74 8.54 -6.61
CA ALA A 113 3.47 8.80 -7.85
C ALA A 113 3.38 10.28 -8.27
N GLY A 114 2.21 10.93 -8.07
CA GLY A 114 2.04 12.37 -8.24
C GLY A 114 2.91 13.23 -7.30
N HIS A 115 3.41 12.65 -6.20
CA HIS A 115 4.31 13.29 -5.23
C HIS A 115 5.77 12.80 -5.33
N GLY A 116 6.13 12.19 -6.47
CA GLY A 116 7.50 11.76 -6.73
C GLY A 116 7.94 10.47 -6.02
N ILE A 117 7.01 9.72 -5.45
CA ILE A 117 7.28 8.50 -4.67
C ILE A 117 6.97 7.27 -5.52
N THR A 118 7.94 6.36 -5.66
CA THR A 118 7.72 5.04 -6.27
C THR A 118 6.99 4.13 -5.31
N SER A 119 5.97 3.40 -5.77
CA SER A 119 5.20 2.49 -4.92
C SER A 119 5.11 1.09 -5.51
N LEU A 120 5.20 0.08 -4.66
CA LEU A 120 4.92 -1.31 -4.96
C LEU A 120 3.64 -1.71 -4.26
N VAL A 121 2.56 -1.94 -4.99
CA VAL A 121 1.30 -2.45 -4.45
C VAL A 121 1.38 -3.97 -4.40
N LEU A 122 1.26 -4.53 -3.20
CA LEU A 122 1.43 -5.96 -2.95
C LEU A 122 0.06 -6.67 -2.91
N LYS A 123 -0.17 -7.60 -3.84
CA LYS A 123 -1.22 -8.61 -3.73
C LYS A 123 -0.63 -9.80 -2.98
N TYR A 124 -0.70 -9.76 -1.64
CA TYR A 124 -0.16 -10.81 -0.79
C TYR A 124 -1.09 -12.02 -0.72
N ARG A 125 -0.56 -13.19 -0.32
CA ARG A 125 -1.35 -14.41 -0.09
C ARG A 125 -2.39 -14.18 0.99
N THR A 126 -3.60 -14.76 0.80
CA THR A 126 -4.72 -14.60 1.74
C THR A 126 -5.05 -15.89 2.46
N PHE A 127 -5.74 -15.79 3.61
CA PHE A 127 -6.17 -16.92 4.43
C PHE A 127 -7.70 -17.04 4.41
N ASN A 128 -8.18 -17.98 3.63
CA ASN A 128 -9.60 -18.26 3.47
C ASN A 128 -9.89 -19.65 4.05
N SER A 129 -10.20 -19.71 5.36
CA SER A 129 -10.28 -20.93 6.15
C SER A 129 -11.29 -21.98 5.65
N ASP A 130 -12.30 -21.50 4.94
CA ASP A 130 -13.39 -22.29 4.36
C ASP A 130 -13.18 -22.61 2.87
N ALA A 131 -12.06 -22.16 2.29
CA ALA A 131 -11.77 -22.42 0.88
C ALA A 131 -11.13 -23.79 0.66
N GLU A 132 -11.53 -24.45 -0.43
CA GLU A 132 -10.90 -25.69 -0.87
C GLU A 132 -9.42 -25.45 -1.23
N GLY A 133 -8.54 -26.31 -0.79
CA GLY A 133 -7.10 -26.24 -1.05
C GLY A 133 -6.27 -25.62 0.08
N LEU A 134 -6.89 -25.10 1.13
CA LEU A 134 -6.14 -24.63 2.30
C LEU A 134 -5.62 -25.84 3.10
N LYS A 135 -4.29 -25.91 3.29
CA LYS A 135 -3.61 -27.04 3.95
C LYS A 135 -2.87 -26.65 5.25
N ILE A 136 -2.95 -25.36 5.64
CA ILE A 136 -2.18 -24.84 6.78
C ILE A 136 -3.05 -24.15 7.83
N SER A 137 -2.51 -24.04 9.04
CA SER A 137 -3.08 -23.26 10.13
C SER A 137 -2.91 -21.75 9.90
N ARG A 138 -3.66 -20.93 10.64
CA ARG A 138 -3.48 -19.48 10.64
C ARG A 138 -2.08 -19.06 11.09
N ASP A 139 -1.50 -19.75 12.05
CA ASP A 139 -0.16 -19.42 12.56
C ASP A 139 0.92 -19.69 11.52
N GLU A 140 0.80 -20.78 10.79
CA GLU A 140 1.70 -21.08 9.68
C GLU A 140 1.55 -20.09 8.53
N TYR A 141 0.31 -19.72 8.18
CA TYR A 141 0.04 -18.67 7.21
C TYR A 141 0.76 -17.36 7.54
N ASN A 142 0.81 -16.97 8.81
CA ASN A 142 1.47 -15.72 9.20
C ASN A 142 2.95 -15.66 8.78
N ASN A 143 3.66 -16.78 8.78
CA ASN A 143 5.05 -16.85 8.30
C ASN A 143 5.15 -16.59 6.79
N HIS A 144 4.18 -17.07 6.04
CA HIS A 144 4.16 -16.96 4.57
C HIS A 144 3.78 -15.55 4.11
N VAL A 145 2.77 -14.93 4.71
CA VAL A 145 2.39 -13.55 4.36
C VAL A 145 3.45 -12.54 4.81
N TYR A 146 4.12 -12.80 5.93
CA TYR A 146 5.28 -12.02 6.35
C TYR A 146 6.44 -12.13 5.35
N ALA A 147 6.71 -13.34 4.84
CA ALA A 147 7.70 -13.54 3.79
C ALA A 147 7.37 -12.74 2.51
N ASP A 148 6.09 -12.65 2.14
CA ASP A 148 5.65 -11.84 0.99
C ASP A 148 5.97 -10.36 1.19
N ALA A 149 5.66 -9.80 2.37
CA ALA A 149 5.97 -8.40 2.68
C ALA A 149 7.48 -8.12 2.67
N ARG A 150 8.28 -9.03 3.23
CA ARG A 150 9.75 -8.94 3.19
C ARG A 150 10.29 -9.03 1.77
N LYS A 151 9.72 -9.90 0.93
CA LYS A 151 10.09 -10.01 -0.49
C LYS A 151 9.75 -8.74 -1.26
N ALA A 152 8.65 -8.09 -0.96
CA ALA A 152 8.29 -6.82 -1.60
C ALA A 152 9.33 -5.71 -1.30
N ILE A 153 9.80 -5.60 -0.05
CA ILE A 153 10.91 -4.69 0.30
C ILE A 153 12.20 -5.10 -0.43
N TYR A 154 12.49 -6.42 -0.47
CA TYR A 154 13.63 -6.95 -1.23
C TYR A 154 13.58 -6.54 -2.71
N VAL A 155 12.42 -6.65 -3.36
CA VAL A 155 12.23 -6.26 -4.78
C VAL A 155 12.57 -4.79 -4.98
N LEU A 156 12.03 -3.89 -4.17
CA LEU A 156 12.35 -2.46 -4.28
C LEU A 156 13.83 -2.20 -4.04
N ARG A 157 14.42 -2.78 -2.98
CA ARG A 157 15.81 -2.51 -2.60
C ARG A 157 16.81 -3.11 -3.58
N SER A 158 16.57 -4.32 -4.09
CA SER A 158 17.43 -4.93 -5.10
C SER A 158 17.36 -4.25 -6.47
N ARG A 159 16.24 -3.60 -6.78
CA ARG A 159 16.02 -2.84 -8.02
C ARG A 159 16.18 -1.32 -7.84
N ALA A 160 16.74 -0.87 -6.71
CA ALA A 160 16.77 0.56 -6.36
C ALA A 160 17.40 1.42 -7.46
N LYS A 161 18.54 1.01 -8.01
CA LYS A 161 19.21 1.71 -9.10
C LYS A 161 18.36 1.78 -10.39
N GLU A 162 17.72 0.68 -10.75
CA GLU A 162 16.82 0.61 -11.93
C GLU A 162 15.61 1.53 -11.76
N LEU A 163 15.06 1.56 -10.56
CA LEU A 163 13.85 2.30 -10.23
C LEU A 163 14.11 3.77 -9.87
N GLY A 164 15.37 4.20 -9.76
CA GLY A 164 15.72 5.56 -9.32
C GLY A 164 15.39 5.84 -7.87
N ILE A 165 15.49 4.82 -6.99
CA ILE A 165 15.17 4.88 -5.56
C ILE A 165 16.47 4.94 -4.75
N ASP A 166 16.44 5.65 -3.62
CA ASP A 166 17.44 5.55 -2.57
C ASP A 166 17.16 4.31 -1.73
N GLU A 167 18.10 3.37 -1.66
CA GLU A 167 17.95 2.11 -0.93
C GLU A 167 17.74 2.29 0.59
N ASN A 168 18.03 3.50 1.12
CA ASN A 168 17.80 3.87 2.51
C ASN A 168 16.52 4.67 2.74
N LYS A 169 15.63 4.72 1.75
CA LYS A 169 14.35 5.44 1.80
C LYS A 169 13.17 4.57 1.33
N ILE A 170 13.17 3.31 1.75
CA ILE A 170 12.14 2.33 1.39
C ILE A 170 11.28 2.03 2.61
N GLY A 171 10.05 2.54 2.60
CA GLY A 171 9.07 2.27 3.64
C GLY A 171 8.12 1.12 3.32
N ILE A 172 7.35 0.74 4.32
CA ILE A 172 6.18 -0.11 4.18
C ILE A 172 5.00 0.55 4.84
N GLY A 173 3.82 0.38 4.27
CA GLY A 173 2.61 0.84 4.92
C GLY A 173 1.38 0.14 4.38
N GLY A 174 0.29 0.27 5.10
CA GLY A 174 -0.93 -0.42 4.69
C GLY A 174 -2.14 -0.05 5.50
N PHE A 175 -3.24 -0.54 5.00
CA PHE A 175 -4.59 -0.25 5.46
C PHE A 175 -5.14 -1.45 6.23
N SER A 176 -5.80 -1.23 7.36
CA SER A 176 -6.47 -2.30 8.11
C SER A 176 -5.55 -3.51 8.37
N ALA A 177 -5.86 -4.68 7.81
CA ALA A 177 -4.99 -5.87 7.85
C ALA A 177 -3.62 -5.66 7.19
N GLY A 178 -3.54 -4.84 6.13
CA GLY A 178 -2.27 -4.43 5.53
C GLY A 178 -1.42 -3.58 6.48
N GLY A 179 -2.06 -2.76 7.33
CA GLY A 179 -1.41 -2.07 8.45
C GLY A 179 -0.86 -3.05 9.50
N SER A 180 -1.62 -4.12 9.80
CA SER A 180 -1.12 -5.23 10.65
C SER A 180 0.11 -5.89 10.03
N LEU A 181 0.10 -6.16 8.74
CA LEU A 181 1.23 -6.76 8.03
C LEU A 181 2.44 -5.82 8.06
N SER A 182 2.23 -4.51 7.90
CA SER A 182 3.29 -3.51 7.95
C SER A 182 3.98 -3.44 9.33
N ILE A 183 3.21 -3.44 10.43
CA ILE A 183 3.79 -3.43 11.79
C ILE A 183 4.47 -4.77 12.12
N ILE A 184 3.90 -5.90 11.70
CA ILE A 184 4.52 -7.23 11.84
C ILE A 184 5.89 -7.24 11.15
N THR A 185 5.97 -6.67 9.95
CA THR A 185 7.21 -6.60 9.17
C THR A 185 8.24 -5.71 9.85
N ALA A 186 7.86 -4.52 10.29
CA ALA A 186 8.75 -3.60 11.02
C ALA A 186 9.22 -4.16 12.38
N LEU A 187 8.39 -4.92 13.06
CA LEU A 187 8.76 -5.61 14.31
C LEU A 187 9.63 -6.84 14.09
N SER A 188 9.77 -7.33 12.86
CA SER A 188 10.45 -8.60 12.52
C SER A 188 9.91 -9.79 13.34
N LEU A 189 8.57 -9.85 13.51
CA LEU A 189 7.92 -10.81 14.42
C LEU A 189 8.21 -12.27 14.05
N PHE A 190 8.24 -12.57 12.76
CA PHE A 190 8.39 -13.92 12.25
C PHE A 190 9.78 -14.20 11.64
N GLU A 191 10.79 -13.37 11.96
CA GLU A 191 12.14 -13.50 11.39
C GLU A 191 12.75 -14.87 11.61
N LYS A 192 12.55 -15.45 12.81
CA LYS A 192 13.09 -16.78 13.17
C LYS A 192 12.34 -17.94 12.52
N SER A 193 11.13 -17.72 12.06
CA SER A 193 10.26 -18.73 11.42
C SER A 193 10.10 -18.48 9.91
N LEU A 194 10.92 -17.61 9.32
CA LEU A 194 10.92 -17.39 7.88
C LEU A 194 11.15 -18.73 7.14
N PRO A 195 10.29 -19.05 6.16
CA PRO A 195 10.49 -20.22 5.32
C PRO A 195 11.86 -20.19 4.61
N ALA A 196 12.42 -21.35 4.31
CA ALA A 196 13.73 -21.48 3.68
C ALA A 196 13.84 -20.73 2.35
N TYR A 197 12.76 -20.63 1.59
CA TYR A 197 12.71 -19.90 0.31
C TYR A 197 12.76 -18.38 0.50
N ALA A 198 12.46 -17.86 1.70
CA ALA A 198 12.41 -16.44 1.99
C ALA A 198 13.72 -15.90 2.62
N LYS A 199 14.86 -16.49 2.26
CA LYS A 199 16.19 -16.00 2.65
C LYS A 199 16.68 -14.99 1.62
N PHE A 200 16.91 -13.74 2.06
CA PHE A 200 17.22 -12.61 1.17
C PHE A 200 18.70 -12.26 1.07
N GLY A 201 19.59 -13.16 1.54
CA GLY A 201 21.04 -12.96 1.50
C GLY A 201 21.48 -11.75 2.31
N GLN A 202 22.30 -10.87 1.71
CA GLN A 202 22.84 -9.67 2.35
C GLN A 202 21.91 -8.44 2.26
N ILE A 203 20.82 -8.53 1.50
CA ILE A 203 19.92 -7.39 1.31
C ILE A 203 19.05 -7.23 2.57
N ASN A 204 19.15 -6.06 3.18
CA ASN A 204 18.29 -5.69 4.30
C ASN A 204 16.83 -5.58 3.83
N THR A 205 15.91 -6.27 4.48
CA THR A 205 14.47 -6.21 4.18
C THR A 205 13.66 -5.57 5.32
N ASN A 206 14.31 -4.85 6.25
CA ASN A 206 13.61 -3.99 7.19
C ASN A 206 13.21 -2.68 6.50
N PRO A 207 12.03 -2.14 6.80
CA PRO A 207 11.62 -0.85 6.24
C PRO A 207 12.36 0.30 6.93
N ASP A 208 12.58 1.40 6.20
CA ASP A 208 13.21 2.62 6.71
C ASP A 208 12.18 3.56 7.38
N PHE A 209 10.90 3.43 7.03
CA PHE A 209 9.75 4.09 7.68
C PHE A 209 8.49 3.26 7.55
N VAL A 210 7.46 3.59 8.35
CA VAL A 210 6.19 2.84 8.39
C VAL A 210 4.99 3.78 8.30
N GLY A 211 4.01 3.45 7.45
CA GLY A 211 2.70 4.11 7.37
C GLY A 211 1.59 3.17 7.85
N LEU A 212 0.85 3.53 8.87
CA LEU A 212 -0.24 2.73 9.43
C LEU A 212 -1.57 3.46 9.26
N PHE A 213 -2.41 2.95 8.37
CA PHE A 213 -3.67 3.58 7.97
C PHE A 213 -4.83 2.74 8.52
N TYR A 214 -5.52 3.26 9.56
CA TYR A 214 -6.53 2.53 10.37
C TYR A 214 -6.15 1.07 10.61
N PRO A 215 -4.94 0.81 11.17
CA PRO A 215 -4.35 -0.53 11.21
C PRO A 215 -5.09 -1.46 12.16
N GLY A 216 -5.16 -2.75 11.80
CA GLY A 216 -5.55 -3.79 12.73
C GLY A 216 -4.43 -4.04 13.74
N LEU A 217 -4.58 -3.54 14.95
CA LEU A 217 -3.61 -3.67 16.04
C LEU A 217 -4.13 -4.62 17.13
N ASN A 218 -3.21 -5.33 17.79
CA ASN A 218 -3.53 -6.17 18.93
C ASN A 218 -2.48 -6.04 20.05
N GLN A 219 -2.81 -6.54 21.23
CA GLN A 219 -1.95 -6.45 22.41
C GLN A 219 -0.63 -7.21 22.25
N GLY A 220 -0.58 -8.24 21.40
CA GLY A 220 0.65 -8.98 21.09
C GLY A 220 1.71 -8.08 20.42
N PHE A 221 1.31 -7.18 19.51
CA PHE A 221 2.22 -6.24 18.89
C PHE A 221 2.79 -5.24 19.90
N LEU A 222 1.95 -4.73 20.79
CA LEU A 222 2.38 -3.80 21.85
C LEU A 222 3.34 -4.48 22.83
N LYS A 223 3.11 -5.73 23.18
CA LYS A 223 4.01 -6.51 24.05
C LYS A 223 5.40 -6.63 23.42
N VAL A 224 5.48 -7.05 22.15
CA VAL A 224 6.77 -7.17 21.45
C VAL A 224 7.45 -5.83 21.30
N LEU A 225 6.70 -4.77 20.96
CA LEU A 225 7.25 -3.42 20.83
C LEU A 225 7.85 -2.91 22.15
N LYS A 226 7.24 -3.21 23.30
CA LYS A 226 7.77 -2.87 24.63
C LYS A 226 9.15 -3.48 24.89
N GLU A 227 9.44 -4.63 24.31
CA GLU A 227 10.73 -5.34 24.44
C GLU A 227 11.80 -4.84 23.44
N LYS A 228 11.39 -4.10 22.39
CA LYS A 228 12.30 -3.55 21.37
C LYS A 228 12.84 -2.19 21.75
N ASN A 229 14.12 -1.93 21.46
CA ASN A 229 14.77 -0.63 21.67
C ASN A 229 14.78 0.25 20.42
N THR A 230 14.48 -0.32 19.27
CA THR A 230 14.46 0.37 17.98
C THR A 230 13.19 0.03 17.22
N PHE A 231 12.66 1.02 16.51
CA PHE A 231 11.57 0.88 15.56
C PHE A 231 11.71 1.98 14.52
N PRO A 232 11.39 1.74 13.25
CA PRO A 232 11.43 2.79 12.24
C PRO A 232 10.51 3.96 12.59
N PRO A 233 10.79 5.19 12.10
CA PRO A 233 9.82 6.28 12.17
C PRO A 233 8.46 5.83 11.65
N VAL A 234 7.38 6.20 12.37
CA VAL A 234 6.04 5.73 12.01
C VAL A 234 5.01 6.87 12.00
N PHE A 235 4.23 6.90 10.93
CA PHE A 235 3.02 7.69 10.78
C PHE A 235 1.80 6.82 11.02
N ILE A 236 0.87 7.27 11.85
CA ILE A 236 -0.36 6.55 12.21
C ILE A 236 -1.55 7.45 11.96
N MET A 237 -2.58 6.96 11.29
CA MET A 237 -3.85 7.67 11.20
C MET A 237 -5.05 6.74 11.38
N ASN A 238 -6.12 7.27 11.97
CA ASN A 238 -7.39 6.54 12.11
C ASN A 238 -8.59 7.49 12.10
N GLY A 239 -9.78 6.95 11.87
CA GLY A 239 -11.05 7.65 12.04
C GLY A 239 -11.63 7.44 13.44
N GLY A 240 -12.21 8.49 14.02
CA GLY A 240 -12.80 8.43 15.36
C GLY A 240 -14.10 7.62 15.45
N GLU A 241 -14.69 7.27 14.31
CA GLU A 241 -15.90 6.44 14.22
C GLU A 241 -15.59 5.01 13.75
N ASP A 242 -14.30 4.60 13.77
CA ASP A 242 -13.88 3.28 13.36
C ASP A 242 -14.17 2.24 14.46
N ASN A 243 -15.20 1.43 14.24
CA ASN A 243 -15.62 0.36 15.13
C ASN A 243 -14.98 -1.02 14.81
N VAL A 244 -14.21 -1.11 13.72
CA VAL A 244 -13.53 -2.36 13.31
C VAL A 244 -12.10 -2.39 13.85
N THR A 245 -11.38 -1.28 13.67
CA THR A 245 -10.04 -1.08 14.24
C THR A 245 -10.05 0.19 15.09
N PRO A 246 -10.52 0.11 16.34
CA PRO A 246 -10.77 1.27 17.20
C PRO A 246 -9.53 2.15 17.35
N PRO A 247 -9.67 3.51 17.28
CA PRO A 247 -8.56 4.44 17.36
C PRO A 247 -7.79 4.37 18.68
N GLU A 248 -8.41 3.84 19.75
CA GLU A 248 -7.77 3.60 21.04
C GLU A 248 -6.53 2.69 20.92
N ASN A 249 -6.54 1.74 19.99
CA ASN A 249 -5.37 0.88 19.73
C ASN A 249 -4.20 1.69 19.13
N CYS A 250 -4.49 2.66 18.27
CA CYS A 250 -3.50 3.59 17.73
C CYS A 250 -2.92 4.50 18.82
N ILE A 251 -3.77 4.99 19.75
CA ILE A 251 -3.34 5.78 20.91
C ILE A 251 -2.39 4.96 21.80
N GLN A 252 -2.71 3.69 22.07
CA GLN A 252 -1.85 2.81 22.85
C GLN A 252 -0.49 2.60 22.18
N LEU A 253 -0.47 2.36 20.86
CA LEU A 253 0.76 2.23 20.08
C LEU A 253 1.59 3.52 20.15
N TYR A 254 0.98 4.67 19.92
CA TYR A 254 1.62 5.98 20.04
C TYR A 254 2.27 6.16 21.41
N ASN A 255 1.56 5.89 22.51
CA ASN A 255 2.06 6.06 23.87
C ASN A 255 3.30 5.19 24.12
N VAL A 256 3.28 3.90 23.71
CA VAL A 256 4.43 3.00 23.84
C VAL A 256 5.65 3.53 23.08
N LEU A 257 5.46 4.03 21.87
CA LEU A 257 6.56 4.58 21.06
C LEU A 257 7.11 5.88 21.66
N LYS A 258 6.25 6.76 22.17
CA LYS A 258 6.64 8.02 22.84
C LYS A 258 7.40 7.76 24.13
N GLU A 259 6.96 6.84 24.97
CA GLU A 259 7.67 6.44 26.20
C GLU A 259 9.10 5.95 25.89
N LYS A 260 9.27 5.28 24.73
CA LYS A 260 10.59 4.81 24.25
C LYS A 260 11.39 5.89 23.51
N LYS A 261 10.88 7.10 23.36
CA LYS A 261 11.49 8.20 22.59
C LYS A 261 11.74 7.84 21.12
N LEU A 262 10.89 6.98 20.55
CA LEU A 262 10.90 6.62 19.15
C LEU A 262 10.07 7.63 18.33
N SER A 263 10.43 7.80 17.06
CA SER A 263 9.75 8.76 16.18
C SER A 263 8.36 8.25 15.80
N VAL A 264 7.31 9.00 16.22
CA VAL A 264 5.92 8.65 15.93
C VAL A 264 5.08 9.89 15.76
N GLU A 265 4.21 9.88 14.76
CA GLU A 265 3.16 10.86 14.54
C GLU A 265 1.81 10.15 14.49
N LEU A 266 0.77 10.74 15.11
CA LEU A 266 -0.58 10.16 15.18
C LEU A 266 -1.64 11.21 14.84
N HIS A 267 -2.53 10.87 13.91
CA HIS A 267 -3.72 11.61 13.55
C HIS A 267 -4.98 10.79 13.81
N ILE A 268 -5.93 11.36 14.57
CA ILE A 268 -7.26 10.79 14.75
C ILE A 268 -8.28 11.84 14.33
N TYR A 269 -9.01 11.55 13.28
CA TYR A 269 -10.05 12.42 12.74
C TYR A 269 -11.37 12.15 13.43
N SER A 270 -12.10 13.20 13.83
CA SER A 270 -13.38 13.05 14.54
C SER A 270 -14.43 12.27 13.75
N LYS A 271 -14.35 12.31 12.42
CA LYS A 271 -15.20 11.57 11.49
C LYS A 271 -14.36 10.55 10.70
N GLY A 272 -15.01 9.51 10.25
CA GLY A 272 -14.40 8.43 9.47
C GLY A 272 -14.65 7.08 10.14
N SER A 273 -15.49 6.25 9.47
CA SER A 273 -15.67 4.85 9.80
C SER A 273 -14.56 4.02 9.17
N HIS A 274 -14.48 2.72 9.46
CA HIS A 274 -13.50 1.82 8.85
C HIS A 274 -13.56 1.82 7.32
N GLY A 275 -12.40 1.73 6.66
CA GLY A 275 -12.31 1.58 5.21
C GLY A 275 -12.56 2.87 4.44
N PHE A 276 -12.16 4.03 4.97
CA PHE A 276 -12.23 5.29 4.21
C PHE A 276 -11.14 5.42 3.14
N ASP A 277 -10.25 4.42 3.01
CA ASP A 277 -9.20 4.29 1.98
C ASP A 277 -8.28 5.54 1.86
N SER A 278 -7.99 5.96 0.64
CA SER A 278 -7.25 7.21 0.38
C SER A 278 -7.97 8.47 0.87
N GLY A 279 -9.22 8.39 1.32
CA GLY A 279 -10.04 9.53 1.76
C GLY A 279 -10.54 10.43 0.62
N ILE A 280 -10.16 10.19 -0.63
CA ILE A 280 -10.57 11.03 -1.77
C ILE A 280 -12.09 11.01 -1.90
N GLY A 281 -12.69 12.21 -1.99
CA GLY A 281 -14.14 12.36 -2.16
C GLY A 281 -14.99 11.98 -0.94
N ARG A 282 -14.39 11.80 0.24
CA ARG A 282 -15.13 11.48 1.48
C ARG A 282 -15.81 12.68 2.14
N GLY A 283 -15.44 13.90 1.74
CA GLY A 283 -16.06 15.13 2.22
C GLY A 283 -15.79 15.48 3.69
N TYR A 284 -14.90 14.77 4.37
CA TYR A 284 -14.52 14.97 5.77
C TYR A 284 -13.05 15.38 5.90
N ALA A 285 -12.66 15.88 7.09
CA ALA A 285 -11.26 16.18 7.39
C ALA A 285 -10.35 14.97 7.18
N VAL A 286 -10.88 13.75 7.35
CA VAL A 286 -10.18 12.50 7.05
C VAL A 286 -9.69 12.41 5.59
N SER A 287 -10.25 13.17 4.66
CA SER A 287 -9.77 13.22 3.27
C SER A 287 -8.41 13.89 3.10
N THR A 288 -7.93 14.63 4.12
CA THR A 288 -6.65 15.37 4.07
C THR A 288 -5.47 14.59 4.67
N TRP A 289 -5.69 13.38 5.20
CA TRP A 289 -4.66 12.61 5.90
C TRP A 289 -3.40 12.38 5.07
N ARG A 290 -3.55 12.26 3.77
CA ARG A 290 -2.45 12.01 2.85
C ARG A 290 -1.47 13.19 2.76
N ASP A 291 -1.99 14.42 2.85
CA ASP A 291 -1.15 15.63 2.85
C ASP A 291 -0.31 15.68 4.13
N SER A 292 -0.87 15.27 5.27
CA SER A 292 -0.13 15.11 6.53
C SER A 292 0.95 14.04 6.41
N PHE A 293 0.68 12.94 5.70
CA PHE A 293 1.68 11.89 5.45
C PHE A 293 2.87 12.41 4.62
N ILE A 294 2.62 13.21 3.58
CA ILE A 294 3.70 13.84 2.80
C ILE A 294 4.49 14.86 3.64
N ALA A 295 3.80 15.68 4.44
CA ALA A 295 4.45 16.62 5.35
C ALA A 295 5.36 15.88 6.33
N TRP A 296 4.87 14.79 6.94
CA TRP A 296 5.65 13.95 7.83
C TRP A 296 6.89 13.31 7.14
N LEU A 297 6.80 12.88 5.88
CA LEU A 297 7.95 12.37 5.13
C LEU A 297 9.00 13.46 4.86
N LYS A 298 8.57 14.72 4.68
CA LYS A 298 9.47 15.89 4.56
C LYS A 298 10.15 16.18 5.89
N ASP A 299 9.40 16.30 6.97
CA ASP A 299 9.92 16.57 8.31
C ASP A 299 10.90 15.47 8.76
N GLY A 300 10.69 14.24 8.35
CA GLY A 300 11.58 13.10 8.57
C GLY A 300 12.83 13.07 7.67
N GLY A 301 12.96 14.02 6.73
CA GLY A 301 14.10 14.10 5.79
C GLY A 301 14.10 13.02 4.69
N PHE A 302 12.98 12.28 4.54
CA PHE A 302 12.83 11.31 3.45
C PHE A 302 12.65 12.03 2.10
N ILE A 303 11.81 13.06 2.08
CA ILE A 303 11.64 13.95 0.92
C ILE A 303 12.43 15.22 1.20
N LYS A 304 13.30 15.60 0.26
CA LYS A 304 14.00 16.90 0.34
C LYS A 304 13.09 18.00 -0.19
N ASP A 305 13.11 19.15 0.47
CA ASP A 305 12.50 20.35 -0.10
C ASP A 305 13.21 20.72 -1.39
N GLU A 306 12.46 21.08 -2.41
CA GLU A 306 13.03 21.68 -3.61
C GLU A 306 13.70 23.01 -3.21
N GLN A 307 15.01 23.12 -3.43
CA GLN A 307 15.79 24.35 -3.23
C GLN A 307 15.52 25.32 -4.34
#